data_2ef91017e0664f8cdd81d2b2aa7f14aa
#
_entry.id   2ef91017e0664f8cdd81d2b2aa7f14aa
#
_cell.length_a   1.000
_cell.length_b   1.000
_cell.length_c   1.000
_cell.angle_alpha   90.00
_cell.angle_beta   90.00
_cell.angle_gamma   90.00
#
_symmetry.space_group_name_H-M   'P 1'
#
loop_
_entity.id
_entity.type
_entity.pdbx_description
1 polymer ?
#
loop_
_entity_poly.entity_id
_entity_poly.type
_entity_poly.pdbx_seq_one_letter_code
_entity_poly.pdbx_strand_id
1 'polypeptide(L)'
;MHRRSFLRAATAAGLIPFVSSRPVAAFTRVTAATADDVEAVRGDGKPVTLSAADIKALAASVRGPVLLADSAGYDAARRVLNPAIDRRPALIAQPTGTADVRRAVSFAAAHGLLLAVKCGGHSFSGMSTCDRGMQIDLSNMRGVRVDRAAKRAFVEGGTLLGLVDHEAAAEGLVTPLGTVSHTGVGGLTTGGGFGRLARRFGLAVDNVMAVDVVTADGSVKHADRNENPDLYWGVRGGGGNFGVVTNFEFALHPFAGMVTAGDMVFPIAKARDLLRFYAEFTPKAPDEVYLDFVMAQQPGGKEGVVLLHVCYSGDNPDRDLAPIRKLGTPIADSVKLVPYVEFQRSGDYTDVRTMGSYMKSGFTTGISEKLIAGVIDGFAGDPARSTAVFTQHAGGAISRQPVDACAFPHRHAQHSLMAAVSWKIGDDAAPHMAYMRKYWATMEPLTSGFYVNEVNDESRAVLNANYRENYPRLVAAKKQYDPTNLFRLNANVLPA
;
A
#
# COMPACT_ATOMS: atom_id res chain seq x y z
N MET A 1 -38.08 -30.36 40.83
CA MET A 1 -38.59 -31.74 41.03
C MET A 1 -38.25 -32.57 39.81
N HIS A 2 -37.50 -33.63 40.09
CA HIS A 2 -37.31 -34.91 39.41
C HIS A 2 -36.91 -34.92 37.93
N ARG A 3 -35.71 -35.27 37.61
CA ARG A 3 -34.90 -36.53 37.77
C ARG A 3 -35.37 -37.70 36.89
N ARG A 4 -34.43 -38.12 36.02
CA ARG A 4 -33.99 -39.50 35.74
C ARG A 4 -34.77 -40.37 34.74
N SER A 5 -33.97 -40.80 33.80
CA SER A 5 -33.64 -42.18 33.42
C SER A 5 -34.55 -42.84 32.41
N PHE A 6 -33.98 -43.32 31.29
CA PHE A 6 -33.86 -44.75 31.05
C PHE A 6 -32.83 -45.08 29.95
N LEU A 7 -31.79 -45.76 30.35
CA LEU A 7 -30.98 -46.63 29.49
C LEU A 7 -31.62 -48.00 29.45
N ARG A 8 -31.62 -48.66 28.26
CA ARG A 8 -31.39 -50.10 28.03
C ARG A 8 -31.67 -50.41 26.55
N ALA A 9 -30.65 -50.64 25.72
CA ALA A 9 -30.13 -51.94 25.32
C ALA A 9 -31.10 -52.77 24.44
N ALA A 10 -30.77 -52.87 23.14
CA ALA A 10 -30.97 -54.09 22.39
C ALA A 10 -29.87 -54.18 21.27
N THR A 11 -28.99 -55.12 21.42
CA THR A 11 -28.06 -55.64 20.40
C THR A 11 -28.81 -56.28 19.28
N ALA A 12 -28.58 -55.85 18.02
CA ALA A 12 -28.79 -56.67 16.84
C ALA A 12 -27.66 -56.35 15.84
N ALA A 13 -26.90 -57.36 15.51
CA ALA A 13 -25.83 -57.35 14.50
C ALA A 13 -26.43 -57.10 13.14
N GLY A 14 -25.81 -56.28 12.34
CA GLY A 14 -26.19 -56.20 10.93
C GLY A 14 -25.56 -55.00 10.21
N LEU A 15 -24.45 -55.23 9.47
CA LEU A 15 -24.02 -54.51 8.29
C LEU A 15 -23.67 -53.01 8.48
N ILE A 16 -22.39 -52.77 8.72
CA ILE A 16 -21.74 -51.48 8.44
C ILE A 16 -21.81 -51.24 6.93
N PRO A 17 -22.55 -50.28 6.39
CA PRO A 17 -22.35 -49.85 5.03
C PRO A 17 -20.98 -49.22 4.95
N PHE A 18 -20.10 -49.71 4.10
CA PHE A 18 -18.92 -49.04 3.64
C PHE A 18 -19.37 -47.62 3.19
N VAL A 19 -19.07 -46.62 4.00
CA VAL A 19 -19.11 -45.25 3.55
C VAL A 19 -18.03 -45.15 2.49
N SER A 20 -18.43 -45.22 1.24
CA SER A 20 -17.57 -44.88 0.12
C SER A 20 -17.06 -43.47 0.41
N SER A 21 -15.75 -43.37 0.70
CA SER A 21 -15.05 -42.09 0.73
C SER A 21 -15.33 -41.40 -0.61
N ARG A 22 -16.26 -40.44 -0.61
CA ARG A 22 -16.35 -39.51 -1.72
C ARG A 22 -14.95 -38.89 -1.83
N PRO A 23 -14.33 -38.93 -3.02
CA PRO A 23 -13.08 -38.22 -3.20
C PRO A 23 -13.33 -36.80 -2.78
N VAL A 24 -12.54 -36.28 -1.82
CA VAL A 24 -12.43 -34.85 -1.56
C VAL A 24 -12.31 -34.22 -2.94
N ALA A 25 -13.25 -33.35 -3.29
CA ALA A 25 -13.26 -32.70 -4.60
C ALA A 25 -11.86 -32.14 -4.79
N ALA A 26 -11.09 -32.77 -5.68
CA ALA A 26 -9.81 -32.24 -6.08
C ALA A 26 -10.09 -30.83 -6.55
N PHE A 27 -9.46 -29.84 -5.92
CA PHE A 27 -9.50 -28.47 -6.40
C PHE A 27 -9.26 -28.53 -7.89
N THR A 28 -10.30 -28.23 -8.67
CA THR A 28 -10.20 -28.23 -10.12
C THR A 28 -9.20 -27.12 -10.43
N ARG A 29 -7.94 -27.52 -10.73
CA ARG A 29 -6.96 -26.59 -11.26
C ARG A 29 -7.58 -25.98 -12.51
N VAL A 30 -7.88 -24.69 -12.48
CA VAL A 30 -8.13 -23.93 -13.70
C VAL A 30 -6.76 -23.81 -14.36
N THR A 31 -6.36 -24.83 -15.06
CA THR A 31 -5.15 -24.80 -15.90
C THR A 31 -5.50 -24.01 -17.14
N ALA A 32 -4.70 -22.99 -17.45
CA ALA A 32 -4.74 -22.35 -18.75
C ALA A 32 -4.54 -23.44 -19.81
N ALA A 33 -5.60 -23.83 -20.48
CA ALA A 33 -5.54 -24.71 -21.64
C ALA A 33 -5.21 -23.85 -22.84
N THR A 34 -3.94 -23.45 -23.01
CA THR A 34 -3.53 -22.83 -24.26
C THR A 34 -3.14 -23.90 -25.24
N ALA A 35 -3.73 -23.88 -26.40
CA ALA A 35 -3.24 -24.61 -27.56
C ALA A 35 -2.10 -23.84 -28.27
N ASP A 36 -1.92 -22.54 -27.97
CA ASP A 36 -1.10 -21.61 -28.74
C ASP A 36 0.00 -20.95 -27.90
N ASP A 37 1.05 -20.52 -28.58
CA ASP A 37 2.12 -19.70 -28.03
C ASP A 37 1.62 -18.29 -27.68
N VAL A 38 2.22 -17.65 -26.69
CA VAL A 38 1.81 -16.32 -26.20
C VAL A 38 2.92 -15.30 -26.44
N GLU A 39 2.58 -14.23 -27.15
CA GLU A 39 3.48 -13.09 -27.31
C GLU A 39 3.58 -12.28 -26.03
N ALA A 40 4.82 -12.08 -25.58
CA ALA A 40 5.14 -11.31 -24.39
C ALA A 40 6.23 -10.26 -24.66
N VAL A 41 6.58 -9.49 -23.63
CA VAL A 41 7.65 -8.48 -23.71
C VAL A 41 8.67 -8.72 -22.61
N ARG A 42 9.94 -8.57 -22.95
CA ARG A 42 11.06 -8.59 -22.00
C ARG A 42 11.19 -7.27 -21.25
N GLY A 43 11.97 -7.28 -20.18
CA GLY A 43 12.27 -6.07 -19.41
C GLY A 43 13.01 -4.97 -20.20
N ASP A 44 13.67 -5.29 -21.30
CA ASP A 44 14.30 -4.34 -22.20
C ASP A 44 13.36 -3.84 -23.32
N GLY A 45 12.08 -4.24 -23.28
CA GLY A 45 11.05 -3.86 -24.27
C GLY A 45 10.99 -4.74 -25.51
N LYS A 46 11.91 -5.69 -25.68
CA LYS A 46 11.91 -6.57 -26.86
C LYS A 46 10.83 -7.65 -26.76
N PRO A 47 10.21 -8.05 -27.88
CA PRO A 47 9.25 -9.14 -27.90
C PRO A 47 9.91 -10.47 -27.55
N VAL A 48 9.14 -11.40 -27.00
CA VAL A 48 9.49 -12.78 -26.76
C VAL A 48 8.24 -13.64 -26.88
N THR A 49 8.37 -14.80 -27.55
CA THR A 49 7.30 -15.79 -27.63
C THR A 49 7.47 -16.79 -26.51
N LEU A 50 6.42 -16.96 -25.70
CA LEU A 50 6.33 -18.00 -24.66
C LEU A 50 5.64 -19.21 -25.28
N SER A 51 6.30 -20.36 -25.33
CA SER A 51 5.69 -21.54 -25.88
C SER A 51 4.55 -22.06 -25.02
N ALA A 52 3.53 -22.63 -25.63
CA ALA A 52 2.44 -23.28 -24.92
C ALA A 52 2.96 -24.36 -23.94
N ALA A 53 4.06 -25.02 -24.29
CA ALA A 53 4.71 -26.02 -23.42
C ALA A 53 5.29 -25.37 -22.15
N ASP A 54 5.97 -24.22 -22.26
CA ASP A 54 6.54 -23.49 -21.10
C ASP A 54 5.45 -22.98 -20.16
N ILE A 55 4.37 -22.41 -20.72
CA ILE A 55 3.22 -21.96 -19.93
C ILE A 55 2.55 -23.12 -19.19
N LYS A 56 2.36 -24.25 -19.87
CA LYS A 56 1.82 -25.47 -19.28
C LYS A 56 2.73 -26.01 -18.18
N ALA A 57 4.04 -25.97 -18.38
CA ALA A 57 5.02 -26.40 -17.37
C ALA A 57 4.97 -25.49 -16.13
N LEU A 58 4.88 -24.16 -16.32
CA LEU A 58 4.68 -23.22 -15.22
C LEU A 58 3.39 -23.54 -14.47
N ALA A 59 2.26 -23.65 -15.16
CA ALA A 59 0.96 -23.93 -14.56
C ALA A 59 0.93 -25.26 -13.80
N ALA A 60 1.65 -26.30 -14.29
CA ALA A 60 1.78 -27.56 -13.59
C ALA A 60 2.68 -27.50 -12.35
N SER A 61 3.62 -26.55 -12.29
CA SER A 61 4.60 -26.40 -11.21
C SER A 61 4.11 -25.59 -10.01
N VAL A 62 2.98 -24.88 -10.14
CA VAL A 62 2.38 -24.03 -9.10
C VAL A 62 1.03 -24.60 -8.65
N ARG A 63 0.61 -24.26 -7.42
CA ARG A 63 -0.71 -24.63 -6.90
C ARG A 63 -1.78 -23.60 -7.30
N GLY A 64 -1.39 -22.33 -7.33
CA GLY A 64 -2.27 -21.23 -7.73
C GLY A 64 -2.49 -21.18 -9.24
N PRO A 65 -3.54 -20.48 -9.72
CA PRO A 65 -3.83 -20.36 -11.13
C PRO A 65 -2.77 -19.54 -11.89
N VAL A 66 -2.55 -19.90 -13.17
CA VAL A 66 -1.90 -19.07 -14.16
C VAL A 66 -2.97 -18.65 -15.17
N LEU A 67 -3.21 -17.36 -15.30
CA LEU A 67 -4.28 -16.78 -16.10
C LEU A 67 -3.70 -16.17 -17.39
N LEU A 68 -4.38 -16.41 -18.50
CA LEU A 68 -4.15 -15.76 -19.79
C LEU A 68 -5.34 -14.86 -20.12
N ALA A 69 -5.26 -14.09 -21.18
CA ALA A 69 -6.25 -13.08 -21.54
C ALA A 69 -7.70 -13.63 -21.69
N ASP A 70 -7.85 -14.89 -22.06
CA ASP A 70 -9.11 -15.62 -22.19
C ASP A 70 -9.57 -16.33 -20.90
N SER A 71 -8.74 -16.36 -19.86
CA SER A 71 -9.03 -17.06 -18.62
C SER A 71 -10.10 -16.34 -17.80
N ALA A 72 -11.01 -17.11 -17.21
CA ALA A 72 -11.93 -16.58 -16.21
C ALA A 72 -11.15 -15.92 -15.05
N GLY A 73 -11.50 -14.70 -14.69
CA GLY A 73 -10.84 -13.93 -13.63
C GLY A 73 -9.65 -13.08 -14.07
N TYR A 74 -9.16 -13.21 -15.31
CA TYR A 74 -8.04 -12.41 -15.81
C TYR A 74 -8.28 -10.91 -15.67
N ASP A 75 -9.42 -10.40 -16.13
CA ASP A 75 -9.74 -8.97 -16.05
C ASP A 75 -9.85 -8.47 -14.60
N ALA A 76 -10.32 -9.29 -13.67
CA ALA A 76 -10.31 -8.95 -12.24
C ALA A 76 -8.89 -8.93 -11.67
N ALA A 77 -8.05 -9.90 -12.03
CA ALA A 77 -6.70 -10.05 -11.53
C ALA A 77 -5.75 -8.92 -11.99
N ARG A 78 -5.89 -8.42 -13.24
CA ARG A 78 -5.05 -7.34 -13.78
C ARG A 78 -5.41 -5.95 -13.28
N ARG A 79 -6.62 -5.74 -12.74
CA ARG A 79 -7.10 -4.43 -12.29
C ARG A 79 -6.27 -3.88 -11.12
N VAL A 80 -6.05 -2.57 -11.19
CA VAL A 80 -5.45 -1.76 -10.12
C VAL A 80 -6.44 -0.70 -9.64
N LEU A 81 -6.12 0.02 -8.55
CA LEU A 81 -7.02 1.02 -7.94
C LEU A 81 -7.37 2.13 -8.93
N ASN A 82 -6.39 2.65 -9.69
CA ASN A 82 -6.62 3.68 -10.69
C ASN A 82 -7.09 3.05 -12.01
N PRO A 83 -8.38 3.14 -12.37
CA PRO A 83 -8.92 2.51 -13.57
C PRO A 83 -8.47 3.19 -14.89
N ALA A 84 -7.81 4.35 -14.82
CA ALA A 84 -7.14 4.93 -15.99
C ALA A 84 -5.92 4.10 -16.42
N ILE A 85 -5.45 3.18 -15.55
CA ILE A 85 -4.40 2.22 -15.84
C ILE A 85 -5.04 0.91 -16.32
N ASP A 86 -5.18 0.75 -17.62
CA ASP A 86 -5.78 -0.44 -18.26
C ASP A 86 -4.70 -1.26 -19.01
N ARG A 87 -3.77 -1.84 -18.25
CA ARG A 87 -2.69 -2.67 -18.81
C ARG A 87 -3.10 -4.14 -18.90
N ARG A 88 -2.52 -4.86 -19.89
CA ARG A 88 -2.82 -6.24 -20.22
C ARG A 88 -1.57 -7.11 -20.16
N PRO A 89 -1.27 -7.75 -19.01
CA PRO A 89 -0.19 -8.72 -18.89
C PRO A 89 -0.38 -9.89 -19.87
N ALA A 90 0.70 -10.43 -20.45
CA ALA A 90 0.64 -11.64 -21.27
C ALA A 90 0.17 -12.86 -20.44
N LEU A 91 0.58 -12.91 -19.16
CA LEU A 91 0.11 -13.90 -18.20
C LEU A 91 0.12 -13.35 -16.79
N ILE A 92 -0.75 -13.89 -15.92
CA ILE A 92 -0.82 -13.57 -14.49
C ILE A 92 -0.68 -14.87 -13.70
N ALA A 93 0.34 -14.95 -12.85
CA ALA A 93 0.45 -16.01 -11.84
C ALA A 93 -0.16 -15.52 -10.53
N GLN A 94 -1.07 -16.32 -9.94
CA GLN A 94 -1.67 -16.03 -8.62
C GLN A 94 -1.20 -17.07 -7.59
N PRO A 95 0.00 -16.93 -7.02
CA PRO A 95 0.57 -17.87 -6.07
C PRO A 95 -0.29 -18.01 -4.82
N THR A 96 -0.25 -19.21 -4.23
CA THR A 96 -0.89 -19.54 -2.94
C THR A 96 0.14 -19.81 -1.83
N GLY A 97 1.41 -19.54 -2.09
CA GLY A 97 2.50 -19.67 -1.12
C GLY A 97 3.86 -19.37 -1.75
N THR A 98 4.89 -19.32 -0.93
CA THR A 98 6.26 -18.95 -1.31
C THR A 98 6.83 -19.86 -2.43
N ALA A 99 6.49 -21.15 -2.44
CA ALA A 99 6.96 -22.09 -3.47
C ALA A 99 6.45 -21.69 -4.88
N ASP A 100 5.19 -21.25 -4.98
CA ASP A 100 4.61 -20.78 -6.23
C ASP A 100 5.28 -19.47 -6.69
N VAL A 101 5.54 -18.54 -5.75
CA VAL A 101 6.26 -17.28 -6.03
C VAL A 101 7.65 -17.57 -6.59
N ARG A 102 8.38 -18.52 -6.00
CA ARG A 102 9.69 -18.96 -6.52
C ARG A 102 9.61 -19.41 -7.98
N ARG A 103 8.62 -20.27 -8.30
CA ARG A 103 8.42 -20.77 -9.67
C ARG A 103 8.10 -19.64 -10.64
N ALA A 104 7.21 -18.70 -10.23
CA ALA A 104 6.83 -17.56 -11.03
C ALA A 104 8.02 -16.61 -11.30
N VAL A 105 8.83 -16.30 -10.27
CA VAL A 105 10.04 -15.47 -10.40
C VAL A 105 11.07 -16.16 -11.29
N SER A 106 11.35 -17.46 -11.07
CA SER A 106 12.31 -18.21 -11.89
C SER A 106 11.87 -18.27 -13.36
N PHE A 107 10.56 -18.42 -13.64
CA PHE A 107 10.01 -18.38 -14.98
C PHE A 107 10.22 -17.01 -15.64
N ALA A 108 9.88 -15.93 -14.92
CA ALA A 108 10.08 -14.57 -15.42
C ALA A 108 11.56 -14.26 -15.70
N ALA A 109 12.47 -14.71 -14.83
CA ALA A 109 13.90 -14.55 -15.00
C ALA A 109 14.45 -15.32 -16.20
N ALA A 110 14.04 -16.59 -16.37
CA ALA A 110 14.50 -17.45 -17.48
C ALA A 110 14.12 -16.88 -18.85
N HIS A 111 12.95 -16.27 -18.97
CA HIS A 111 12.47 -15.66 -20.21
C HIS A 111 12.81 -14.14 -20.30
N GLY A 112 13.42 -13.57 -19.27
CA GLY A 112 13.77 -12.15 -19.19
C GLY A 112 12.56 -11.19 -19.23
N LEU A 113 11.39 -11.63 -18.73
CA LEU A 113 10.11 -10.92 -18.86
C LEU A 113 10.09 -9.57 -18.14
N LEU A 114 9.32 -8.64 -18.66
CA LEU A 114 8.86 -7.49 -17.90
C LEU A 114 7.95 -8.00 -16.78
N LEU A 115 8.38 -7.79 -15.53
CA LEU A 115 7.73 -8.37 -14.36
C LEU A 115 7.08 -7.30 -13.49
N ALA A 116 5.78 -7.43 -13.23
CA ALA A 116 5.04 -6.66 -12.24
C ALA A 116 4.68 -7.53 -11.03
N VAL A 117 4.68 -6.95 -9.84
CA VAL A 117 4.23 -7.61 -8.60
C VAL A 117 3.07 -6.82 -8.01
N LYS A 118 1.95 -7.51 -7.78
CA LYS A 118 0.73 -6.91 -7.23
C LYS A 118 0.37 -7.52 -5.87
N CYS A 119 0.11 -6.65 -4.89
CA CYS A 119 -0.55 -6.97 -3.63
C CYS A 119 -1.97 -6.39 -3.65
N GLY A 120 -2.23 -5.23 -3.04
CA GLY A 120 -3.52 -4.53 -3.08
C GLY A 120 -3.79 -3.72 -4.36
N GLY A 121 -2.79 -3.55 -5.22
CA GLY A 121 -2.95 -2.81 -6.48
C GLY A 121 -3.11 -1.29 -6.34
N HIS A 122 -2.58 -0.70 -5.27
CA HIS A 122 -2.70 0.74 -4.95
C HIS A 122 -1.65 1.63 -5.62
N SER A 123 -0.78 1.11 -6.47
CA SER A 123 0.19 1.93 -7.20
C SER A 123 -0.51 2.95 -8.10
N PHE A 124 -0.34 4.24 -7.82
CA PHE A 124 -0.95 5.33 -8.59
C PHE A 124 -0.49 5.38 -10.03
N SER A 125 0.77 5.02 -10.31
CA SER A 125 1.35 4.93 -11.66
C SER A 125 1.12 3.57 -12.34
N GLY A 126 0.47 2.63 -11.65
CA GLY A 126 0.19 1.30 -12.19
C GLY A 126 1.40 0.38 -12.28
N MET A 127 2.45 0.58 -11.48
CA MET A 127 3.64 -0.28 -11.48
C MET A 127 3.38 -1.70 -10.96
N SER A 128 2.20 -1.93 -10.35
CA SER A 128 1.76 -3.27 -9.92
C SER A 128 1.12 -4.11 -11.03
N THR A 129 1.08 -3.59 -12.27
CA THR A 129 0.65 -4.32 -13.47
C THR A 129 1.49 -3.87 -14.67
N CYS A 130 1.46 -4.60 -15.78
CA CYS A 130 2.26 -4.29 -16.97
C CYS A 130 1.51 -4.67 -18.26
N ASP A 131 1.94 -4.11 -19.37
CA ASP A 131 1.48 -4.53 -20.69
C ASP A 131 2.38 -5.63 -21.25
N ARG A 132 1.77 -6.71 -21.72
CA ARG A 132 2.43 -7.83 -22.40
C ARG A 132 3.58 -8.49 -21.61
N GLY A 133 3.80 -8.11 -20.35
CA GLY A 133 4.75 -8.76 -19.45
C GLY A 133 4.08 -9.85 -18.60
N MET A 134 4.71 -10.22 -17.50
CA MET A 134 4.14 -11.14 -16.49
C MET A 134 3.76 -10.37 -15.24
N GLN A 135 2.59 -10.69 -14.67
CA GLN A 135 2.18 -10.19 -13.36
C GLN A 135 2.18 -11.33 -12.34
N ILE A 136 2.82 -11.13 -11.19
CA ILE A 136 2.64 -11.98 -10.00
C ILE A 136 1.63 -11.28 -9.09
N ASP A 137 0.45 -11.85 -8.96
CA ASP A 137 -0.65 -11.32 -8.13
C ASP A 137 -0.74 -12.10 -6.81
N LEU A 138 -0.30 -11.49 -5.73
CA LEU A 138 -0.25 -12.10 -4.39
C LEU A 138 -1.61 -12.18 -3.69
N SER A 139 -2.71 -11.84 -4.34
CA SER A 139 -4.04 -11.72 -3.72
C SER A 139 -4.56 -13.01 -3.05
N ASN A 140 -3.98 -14.17 -3.36
CA ASN A 140 -4.29 -15.44 -2.69
C ASN A 140 -3.39 -15.73 -1.47
N MET A 141 -2.44 -14.86 -1.14
CA MET A 141 -1.54 -14.96 0.01
C MET A 141 -1.90 -13.88 1.04
N ARG A 142 -2.96 -14.10 1.82
CA ARG A 142 -3.55 -13.10 2.75
C ARG A 142 -3.62 -13.55 4.21
N GLY A 143 -2.85 -14.56 4.58
CA GLY A 143 -2.80 -15.06 5.95
C GLY A 143 -2.23 -14.02 6.92
N VAL A 144 -2.86 -13.93 8.10
CA VAL A 144 -2.37 -13.17 9.25
C VAL A 144 -2.40 -14.09 10.47
N ARG A 145 -1.32 -14.14 11.21
CA ARG A 145 -1.24 -14.84 12.50
C ARG A 145 -0.62 -13.91 13.55
N VAL A 146 -1.34 -13.67 14.62
CA VAL A 146 -0.88 -12.87 15.74
C VAL A 146 -0.33 -13.79 16.84
N ASP A 147 0.85 -13.49 17.34
CA ASP A 147 1.41 -14.01 18.57
C ASP A 147 1.32 -12.91 19.65
N ARG A 148 0.28 -13.00 20.47
CA ARG A 148 0.01 -12.02 21.52
C ARG A 148 1.13 -11.96 22.56
N ALA A 149 1.68 -13.11 22.94
CA ALA A 149 2.70 -13.18 23.98
C ALA A 149 4.01 -12.54 23.52
N ALA A 150 4.41 -12.81 22.27
CA ALA A 150 5.58 -12.19 21.63
C ALA A 150 5.30 -10.77 21.11
N LYS A 151 4.03 -10.32 21.06
CA LYS A 151 3.58 -9.08 20.43
C LYS A 151 4.08 -8.98 18.99
N ARG A 152 3.79 -10.00 18.19
CA ARG A 152 4.22 -10.11 16.80
C ARG A 152 3.05 -10.52 15.89
N ALA A 153 3.06 -10.01 14.66
CA ALA A 153 2.19 -10.49 13.61
C ALA A 153 3.02 -11.06 12.46
N PHE A 154 2.64 -12.23 11.99
CA PHE A 154 3.16 -12.87 10.78
C PHE A 154 2.14 -12.67 9.67
N VAL A 155 2.54 -11.98 8.61
CA VAL A 155 1.62 -11.43 7.61
C VAL A 155 2.11 -11.80 6.22
N GLU A 156 1.31 -12.53 5.44
CA GLU A 156 1.65 -12.87 4.06
C GLU A 156 1.68 -11.64 3.14
N GLY A 157 2.55 -11.67 2.14
CA GLY A 157 2.87 -10.52 1.27
C GLY A 157 1.72 -9.93 0.47
N GLY A 158 0.63 -10.68 0.26
CA GLY A 158 -0.58 -10.23 -0.44
C GLY A 158 -1.70 -9.73 0.46
N THR A 159 -1.47 -9.69 1.78
CA THR A 159 -2.46 -9.28 2.78
C THR A 159 -2.87 -7.81 2.60
N LEU A 160 -4.13 -7.50 2.87
CA LEU A 160 -4.66 -6.13 2.94
C LEU A 160 -4.59 -5.61 4.38
N LEU A 161 -4.41 -4.29 4.54
CA LEU A 161 -4.20 -3.66 5.86
C LEU A 161 -5.31 -3.98 6.85
N GLY A 162 -6.58 -3.92 6.40
CA GLY A 162 -7.73 -4.17 7.26
C GLY A 162 -7.79 -5.59 7.84
N LEU A 163 -7.12 -6.58 7.23
CA LEU A 163 -6.99 -7.92 7.79
C LEU A 163 -6.01 -7.94 8.97
N VAL A 164 -4.90 -7.21 8.85
CA VAL A 164 -3.93 -7.07 9.94
C VAL A 164 -4.53 -6.29 11.10
N ASP A 165 -5.21 -5.18 10.82
CA ASP A 165 -5.90 -4.36 11.83
C ASP A 165 -6.94 -5.20 12.59
N HIS A 166 -7.71 -6.04 11.88
CA HIS A 166 -8.73 -6.91 12.48
C HIS A 166 -8.12 -7.93 13.44
N GLU A 167 -7.11 -8.69 12.99
CA GLU A 167 -6.48 -9.75 13.77
C GLU A 167 -5.68 -9.17 14.96
N ALA A 168 -4.97 -8.06 14.78
CA ALA A 168 -4.21 -7.43 15.85
C ALA A 168 -5.15 -6.83 16.93
N ALA A 169 -6.23 -6.17 16.52
CA ALA A 169 -7.18 -5.57 17.44
C ALA A 169 -7.92 -6.60 18.29
N ALA A 170 -8.19 -7.79 17.75
CA ALA A 170 -8.79 -8.90 18.50
C ALA A 170 -7.94 -9.32 19.72
N GLU A 171 -6.62 -9.08 19.65
CA GLU A 171 -5.67 -9.37 20.73
C GLU A 171 -5.31 -8.14 21.58
N GLY A 172 -5.98 -7.00 21.38
CA GLY A 172 -5.69 -5.73 22.05
C GLY A 172 -4.35 -5.11 21.64
N LEU A 173 -3.93 -5.37 20.40
CA LEU A 173 -2.66 -4.94 19.81
C LEU A 173 -2.88 -4.16 18.53
N VAL A 174 -1.85 -3.42 18.08
CA VAL A 174 -1.82 -2.71 16.82
C VAL A 174 -0.40 -2.63 16.26
N THR A 175 -0.27 -2.54 14.95
CA THR A 175 0.94 -2.03 14.28
C THR A 175 0.54 -0.86 13.37
N PRO A 176 1.35 0.22 13.27
CA PRO A 176 1.01 1.33 12.38
C PRO A 176 1.09 0.87 10.91
N LEU A 177 -0.01 1.03 10.21
CA LEU A 177 -0.14 0.77 8.77
C LEU A 177 -0.74 2.00 8.08
N GLY A 178 -1.17 1.87 6.81
CA GLY A 178 -1.74 2.99 6.05
C GLY A 178 -3.14 3.42 6.49
N THR A 179 -3.73 4.34 5.75
CA THR A 179 -5.01 5.00 6.07
C THR A 179 -6.22 4.43 5.33
N VAL A 180 -6.03 3.47 4.41
CA VAL A 180 -7.08 2.83 3.60
C VAL A 180 -6.99 1.33 3.75
N SER A 181 -8.04 0.67 4.25
CA SER A 181 -7.99 -0.72 4.73
C SER A 181 -7.75 -1.76 3.62
N HIS A 182 -8.14 -1.47 2.38
CA HIS A 182 -7.90 -2.35 1.23
C HIS A 182 -6.55 -2.10 0.52
N THR A 183 -5.67 -1.27 1.08
CA THR A 183 -4.28 -1.15 0.62
C THR A 183 -3.53 -2.45 0.92
N GLY A 184 -2.61 -2.84 0.03
CA GLY A 184 -1.78 -4.02 0.23
C GLY A 184 -0.60 -3.76 1.16
N VAL A 185 -0.39 -4.65 2.13
CA VAL A 185 0.73 -4.60 3.08
C VAL A 185 2.07 -4.53 2.36
N GLY A 186 2.26 -5.37 1.31
CA GLY A 186 3.55 -5.50 0.62
C GLY A 186 4.05 -4.18 0.05
N GLY A 187 3.25 -3.54 -0.82
CA GLY A 187 3.65 -2.27 -1.46
C GLY A 187 3.74 -1.12 -0.46
N LEU A 188 2.77 -1.01 0.45
CA LEU A 188 2.77 0.03 1.48
C LEU A 188 4.04 -0.02 2.32
N THR A 189 4.32 -1.18 2.91
CA THR A 189 5.42 -1.34 3.88
C THR A 189 6.78 -1.16 3.22
N THR A 190 7.00 -1.77 2.05
CA THR A 190 8.32 -1.68 1.39
C THR A 190 8.70 -0.25 0.99
N GLY A 191 7.74 0.65 0.81
CA GLY A 191 8.00 2.07 0.52
C GLY A 191 8.07 2.98 1.74
N GLY A 192 7.66 2.51 2.92
CA GLY A 192 7.63 3.33 4.14
C GLY A 192 6.42 3.05 5.02
N GLY A 193 5.22 3.37 4.56
CA GLY A 193 3.96 3.09 5.24
C GLY A 193 3.54 4.16 6.24
N PHE A 194 3.05 5.30 5.72
CA PHE A 194 2.41 6.35 6.52
C PHE A 194 1.00 5.95 6.94
N GLY A 195 0.63 6.29 8.18
CA GLY A 195 -0.71 6.05 8.69
C GLY A 195 -1.00 6.82 9.98
N ARG A 196 -2.23 6.70 10.45
CA ARG A 196 -2.79 7.50 11.56
C ARG A 196 -2.08 7.33 12.90
N LEU A 197 -1.39 6.21 13.11
CA LEU A 197 -0.63 5.93 14.33
C LEU A 197 0.89 6.06 14.15
N ALA A 198 1.34 6.51 12.95
CA ALA A 198 2.78 6.57 12.64
C ALA A 198 3.56 7.57 13.51
N ARG A 199 2.94 8.66 13.93
CA ARG A 199 3.55 9.62 14.85
C ARG A 199 3.86 9.01 16.21
N ARG A 200 3.00 8.09 16.67
CA ARG A 200 3.13 7.43 17.97
C ARG A 200 4.07 6.22 17.92
N PHE A 201 4.01 5.43 16.86
CA PHE A 201 4.69 4.13 16.78
C PHE A 201 5.72 3.98 15.64
N GLY A 202 5.99 5.04 14.86
CA GLY A 202 6.84 4.99 13.67
C GLY A 202 6.05 4.59 12.42
N LEU A 203 6.73 4.57 11.28
CA LEU A 203 6.18 4.08 10.01
C LEU A 203 6.01 2.54 10.05
N ALA A 204 5.27 1.98 9.07
CA ALA A 204 5.16 0.52 8.93
C ALA A 204 6.53 -0.15 8.84
N VAL A 205 7.50 0.42 8.09
CA VAL A 205 8.89 -0.09 7.99
C VAL A 205 9.63 -0.13 9.32
N ASP A 206 9.31 0.74 10.27
CA ASP A 206 9.96 0.82 11.57
C ASP A 206 9.52 -0.33 12.48
N ASN A 207 8.39 -0.92 12.17
CA ASN A 207 7.79 -2.04 12.90
C ASN A 207 8.02 -3.41 12.24
N VAL A 208 8.70 -3.45 11.08
CA VAL A 208 9.13 -4.71 10.47
C VAL A 208 10.30 -5.30 11.26
N MET A 209 10.15 -6.53 11.72
CA MET A 209 11.16 -7.28 12.47
C MET A 209 11.95 -8.22 11.57
N ALA A 210 11.28 -8.84 10.61
CA ALA A 210 11.89 -9.73 9.61
C ALA A 210 11.01 -9.80 8.36
N VAL A 211 11.58 -10.26 7.24
CA VAL A 211 10.87 -10.57 5.99
C VAL A 211 11.41 -11.83 5.35
N ASP A 212 10.54 -12.55 4.62
CA ASP A 212 10.96 -13.59 3.67
C ASP A 212 10.81 -13.05 2.25
N VAL A 213 11.88 -13.08 1.46
CA VAL A 213 11.95 -12.50 0.12
C VAL A 213 12.36 -13.54 -0.90
N VAL A 214 11.61 -13.64 -2.01
CA VAL A 214 12.07 -14.36 -3.20
C VAL A 214 12.84 -13.39 -4.07
N THR A 215 14.17 -13.58 -4.15
CA THR A 215 15.10 -12.75 -4.93
C THR A 215 15.13 -13.14 -6.43
N ALA A 216 15.81 -12.35 -7.27
CA ALA A 216 15.79 -12.52 -8.73
C ALA A 216 16.30 -13.88 -9.23
N ASP A 217 17.13 -14.56 -8.46
CA ASP A 217 17.62 -15.93 -8.71
C ASP A 217 16.61 -17.03 -8.32
N GLY A 218 15.41 -16.65 -7.83
CA GLY A 218 14.38 -17.58 -7.37
C GLY A 218 14.66 -18.19 -5.99
N SER A 219 15.73 -17.77 -5.28
CA SER A 219 16.00 -18.25 -3.92
C SER A 219 15.11 -17.51 -2.91
N VAL A 220 14.82 -18.18 -1.78
CA VAL A 220 14.17 -17.55 -0.63
C VAL A 220 15.25 -17.08 0.33
N LYS A 221 15.18 -15.82 0.72
CA LYS A 221 16.04 -15.23 1.74
C LYS A 221 15.19 -14.81 2.92
N HIS A 222 15.50 -15.32 4.10
CA HIS A 222 15.08 -14.68 5.35
C HIS A 222 15.96 -13.46 5.59
N ALA A 223 15.38 -12.35 6.01
CA ALA A 223 16.15 -11.13 6.23
C ALA A 223 15.66 -10.43 7.51
N ASP A 224 16.57 -10.26 8.44
CA ASP A 224 16.40 -9.55 9.70
C ASP A 224 17.67 -8.76 10.06
N ARG A 225 17.81 -8.32 11.30
CA ARG A 225 18.99 -7.57 11.75
C ARG A 225 20.29 -8.39 11.72
N ASN A 226 20.20 -9.72 11.78
CA ASN A 226 21.33 -10.64 11.90
C ASN A 226 21.56 -11.43 10.60
N GLU A 227 20.49 -11.79 9.90
CA GLU A 227 20.54 -12.55 8.65
C GLU A 227 20.17 -11.67 7.48
N ASN A 228 20.99 -11.65 6.41
CA ASN A 228 20.83 -10.79 5.22
C ASN A 228 20.51 -9.31 5.57
N PRO A 229 21.32 -8.64 6.46
CA PRO A 229 20.98 -7.34 7.02
C PRO A 229 20.86 -6.23 5.97
N ASP A 230 21.58 -6.32 4.85
CA ASP A 230 21.44 -5.34 3.76
C ASP A 230 20.15 -5.49 2.97
N LEU A 231 19.63 -6.74 2.81
CA LEU A 231 18.33 -6.98 2.25
C LEU A 231 17.24 -6.45 3.18
N TYR A 232 17.33 -6.76 4.48
CA TYR A 232 16.42 -6.26 5.50
C TYR A 232 16.39 -4.72 5.54
N TRP A 233 17.56 -4.09 5.46
CA TRP A 233 17.68 -2.65 5.38
C TRP A 233 17.02 -2.10 4.11
N GLY A 234 17.31 -2.72 2.96
CA GLY A 234 16.86 -2.27 1.64
C GLY A 234 15.37 -2.35 1.43
N VAL A 235 14.72 -3.46 1.80
CA VAL A 235 13.27 -3.65 1.62
C VAL A 235 12.43 -2.72 2.50
N ARG A 236 13.03 -2.14 3.55
CA ARG A 236 12.39 -1.17 4.44
C ARG A 236 12.58 0.27 3.93
N GLY A 237 11.84 0.64 2.88
CA GLY A 237 11.84 1.97 2.26
C GLY A 237 12.41 2.01 0.84
N GLY A 238 13.15 0.99 0.40
CA GLY A 238 13.66 0.88 -0.96
C GLY A 238 12.65 0.33 -1.97
N GLY A 239 11.44 0.01 -1.53
CA GLY A 239 10.40 -0.53 -2.40
C GLY A 239 10.66 -1.97 -2.86
N GLY A 240 9.98 -2.37 -3.94
CA GLY A 240 10.07 -3.70 -4.53
C GLY A 240 11.32 -3.99 -5.36
N ASN A 241 12.44 -3.34 -5.07
CA ASN A 241 13.66 -3.42 -5.89
C ASN A 241 14.43 -4.76 -5.78
N PHE A 242 14.21 -5.53 -4.73
CA PHE A 242 15.11 -6.65 -4.36
C PHE A 242 14.46 -8.03 -4.53
N GLY A 243 13.15 -8.08 -4.71
CA GLY A 243 12.41 -9.35 -4.77
C GLY A 243 10.95 -9.21 -4.42
N VAL A 244 10.28 -10.35 -4.34
CA VAL A 244 8.90 -10.47 -3.89
C VAL A 244 8.90 -10.83 -2.41
N VAL A 245 8.43 -9.94 -1.55
CA VAL A 245 8.24 -10.25 -0.13
C VAL A 245 7.03 -11.16 0.01
N THR A 246 7.25 -12.36 0.53
CA THR A 246 6.21 -13.37 0.71
C THR A 246 5.65 -13.40 2.12
N ASN A 247 6.43 -12.91 3.10
CA ASN A 247 6.01 -12.81 4.48
C ASN A 247 6.69 -11.64 5.18
N PHE A 248 5.96 -10.97 6.06
CA PHE A 248 6.45 -9.95 6.98
C PHE A 248 6.25 -10.43 8.42
N GLU A 249 7.19 -10.12 9.29
CA GLU A 249 7.03 -10.17 10.73
C GLU A 249 7.01 -8.75 11.29
N PHE A 250 5.89 -8.35 11.90
CA PHE A 250 5.72 -7.01 12.49
C PHE A 250 5.77 -7.07 14.02
N ALA A 251 6.39 -6.06 14.61
CA ALA A 251 6.20 -5.72 16.01
C ALA A 251 4.78 -5.16 16.22
N LEU A 252 4.13 -5.58 17.32
CA LEU A 252 2.82 -5.10 17.72
C LEU A 252 2.93 -4.31 19.03
N HIS A 253 2.10 -3.29 19.17
CA HIS A 253 2.02 -2.43 20.35
C HIS A 253 0.70 -2.65 21.10
N PRO A 254 0.69 -2.65 22.45
CA PRO A 254 -0.55 -2.62 23.22
C PRO A 254 -1.39 -1.39 22.85
N PHE A 255 -2.68 -1.60 22.58
CA PHE A 255 -3.57 -0.56 22.16
C PHE A 255 -5.01 -0.83 22.61
N ALA A 256 -5.65 0.17 23.25
CA ALA A 256 -7.00 0.02 23.77
C ALA A 256 -8.10 -0.09 22.70
N GLY A 257 -7.74 0.02 21.43
CA GLY A 257 -8.66 -0.14 20.30
C GLY A 257 -9.56 1.06 20.04
N MET A 258 -9.49 2.13 20.83
CA MET A 258 -10.33 3.31 20.69
C MET A 258 -9.50 4.56 20.34
N VAL A 259 -10.07 5.43 19.52
CA VAL A 259 -9.51 6.75 19.15
C VAL A 259 -10.59 7.82 19.19
N THR A 260 -10.21 9.06 19.51
CA THR A 260 -11.08 10.21 19.25
C THR A 260 -10.78 10.70 17.84
N ALA A 261 -11.71 10.44 16.90
CA ALA A 261 -11.43 10.63 15.48
C ALA A 261 -12.64 11.07 14.67
N GLY A 262 -12.40 11.69 13.53
CA GLY A 262 -13.39 12.19 12.59
C GLY A 262 -12.90 13.42 11.85
N ASP A 263 -13.83 14.08 11.15
CA ASP A 263 -13.57 15.25 10.32
C ASP A 263 -14.26 16.49 10.90
N MET A 264 -13.54 17.59 10.90
CA MET A 264 -14.11 18.94 11.06
C MET A 264 -14.09 19.63 9.70
N VAL A 265 -15.26 19.96 9.15
CA VAL A 265 -15.42 20.51 7.80
C VAL A 265 -15.66 22.00 7.88
N PHE A 266 -14.93 22.77 7.10
CA PHE A 266 -15.02 24.24 7.02
C PHE A 266 -15.21 24.71 5.57
N PRO A 267 -15.76 25.94 5.36
CA PRO A 267 -15.79 26.54 4.02
C PRO A 267 -14.36 26.73 3.48
N ILE A 268 -14.19 26.59 2.17
CA ILE A 268 -12.87 26.77 1.53
C ILE A 268 -12.27 28.16 1.76
N ALA A 269 -13.09 29.18 1.97
CA ALA A 269 -12.65 30.53 2.34
C ALA A 269 -11.78 30.56 3.62
N LYS A 270 -11.88 29.55 4.48
CA LYS A 270 -11.03 29.40 5.68
C LYS A 270 -9.70 28.68 5.41
N ALA A 271 -9.44 28.24 4.19
CA ALA A 271 -8.28 27.39 3.88
C ALA A 271 -6.94 28.00 4.32
N ARG A 272 -6.73 29.31 4.05
CA ARG A 272 -5.47 29.99 4.41
C ARG A 272 -5.25 30.04 5.91
N ASP A 273 -6.29 30.40 6.67
CA ASP A 273 -6.21 30.50 8.14
C ASP A 273 -6.00 29.12 8.77
N LEU A 274 -6.71 28.10 8.26
CA LEU A 274 -6.59 26.73 8.74
C LEU A 274 -5.23 26.11 8.38
N LEU A 275 -4.68 26.43 7.22
CA LEU A 275 -3.35 25.92 6.83
C LEU A 275 -2.23 26.63 7.64
N ARG A 276 -2.39 27.90 7.99
CA ARG A 276 -1.49 28.58 8.95
C ARG A 276 -1.55 27.94 10.34
N PHE A 277 -2.75 27.73 10.84
CA PHE A 277 -2.92 27.01 12.11
C PHE A 277 -2.26 25.63 12.06
N TYR A 278 -2.51 24.87 11.00
CA TYR A 278 -1.91 23.55 10.78
C TYR A 278 -0.38 23.62 10.81
N ALA A 279 0.21 24.58 10.11
CA ALA A 279 1.66 24.80 10.07
C ALA A 279 2.27 25.12 11.44
N GLU A 280 1.56 25.85 12.28
CA GLU A 280 2.02 26.27 13.63
C GLU A 280 1.80 25.17 14.69
N PHE A 281 0.70 24.44 14.58
CA PHE A 281 0.27 23.44 15.55
C PHE A 281 1.00 22.12 15.41
N THR A 282 1.09 21.59 14.18
CA THR A 282 1.54 20.21 13.94
C THR A 282 2.98 19.92 14.39
N PRO A 283 3.97 20.83 14.29
CA PRO A 283 5.32 20.58 14.78
C PRO A 283 5.43 20.42 16.31
N LYS A 284 4.43 20.91 17.04
CA LYS A 284 4.38 20.93 18.52
C LYS A 284 3.35 19.97 19.10
N ALA A 285 2.58 19.32 18.22
CA ALA A 285 1.52 18.41 18.64
C ALA A 285 2.08 17.18 19.35
N PRO A 286 1.43 16.67 20.41
CA PRO A 286 1.76 15.38 21.01
C PRO A 286 1.78 14.25 19.95
N ASP A 287 2.55 13.20 20.19
CA ASP A 287 2.67 12.07 19.26
C ASP A 287 1.34 11.34 19.03
N GLU A 288 0.46 11.39 20.00
CA GLU A 288 -0.89 10.80 19.97
C GLU A 288 -1.83 11.56 19.01
N VAL A 289 -1.50 12.78 18.64
CA VAL A 289 -2.28 13.61 17.69
C VAL A 289 -1.81 13.36 16.27
N TYR A 290 -2.66 12.81 15.45
CA TYR A 290 -2.56 12.80 14.00
C TYR A 290 -3.60 13.77 13.43
N LEU A 291 -3.16 14.69 12.60
CA LEU A 291 -4.00 15.72 12.01
C LEU A 291 -3.64 15.91 10.55
N ASP A 292 -4.55 15.64 9.62
CA ASP A 292 -4.37 16.00 8.22
C ASP A 292 -5.18 17.23 7.86
N PHE A 293 -4.61 18.06 7.02
CA PHE A 293 -5.30 19.14 6.32
C PHE A 293 -5.69 18.65 4.93
N VAL A 294 -6.96 18.77 4.59
CA VAL A 294 -7.48 18.38 3.28
C VAL A 294 -8.28 19.55 2.71
N MET A 295 -7.87 20.03 1.54
CA MET A 295 -8.64 21.02 0.77
C MET A 295 -9.16 20.33 -0.48
N ALA A 296 -10.47 20.29 -0.69
CA ALA A 296 -11.07 19.51 -1.76
C ALA A 296 -12.23 20.22 -2.43
N GLN A 297 -12.37 19.97 -3.73
CA GLN A 297 -13.52 20.37 -4.53
C GLN A 297 -13.94 19.21 -5.44
N GLN A 298 -15.22 18.85 -5.40
CA GLN A 298 -15.81 17.79 -6.20
C GLN A 298 -16.23 18.28 -7.59
N PRO A 299 -16.32 17.42 -8.62
CA PRO A 299 -16.86 17.78 -9.93
C PRO A 299 -18.28 18.34 -9.80
N GLY A 300 -18.55 19.43 -10.49
CA GLY A 300 -19.85 20.10 -10.43
C GLY A 300 -20.16 20.75 -9.07
N GLY A 301 -19.30 20.65 -8.09
CA GLY A 301 -19.41 21.35 -6.80
C GLY A 301 -19.21 22.84 -6.97
N LYS A 302 -20.16 23.66 -6.45
CA LYS A 302 -20.08 25.12 -6.53
C LYS A 302 -19.03 25.70 -5.58
N GLU A 303 -18.79 25.04 -4.46
CA GLU A 303 -17.84 25.48 -3.43
C GLU A 303 -17.02 24.32 -2.93
N GLY A 304 -15.71 24.56 -2.76
CA GLY A 304 -14.81 23.60 -2.11
C GLY A 304 -14.94 23.66 -0.59
N VAL A 305 -14.33 22.68 0.06
CA VAL A 305 -14.27 22.57 1.52
C VAL A 305 -12.85 22.35 2.01
N VAL A 306 -12.63 22.65 3.29
CA VAL A 306 -11.44 22.24 4.03
C VAL A 306 -11.87 21.26 5.11
N LEU A 307 -11.19 20.12 5.19
CA LEU A 307 -11.35 19.16 6.27
C LEU A 307 -10.08 19.16 7.13
N LEU A 308 -10.27 19.16 8.43
CA LEU A 308 -9.26 18.75 9.39
C LEU A 308 -9.59 17.32 9.82
N HIS A 309 -8.82 16.35 9.31
CA HIS A 309 -8.99 14.93 9.62
C HIS A 309 -8.20 14.60 10.88
N VAL A 310 -8.92 14.35 11.96
CA VAL A 310 -8.35 14.15 13.31
C VAL A 310 -8.32 12.67 13.64
N CYS A 311 -7.19 12.18 14.17
CA CYS A 311 -7.11 10.90 14.87
C CYS A 311 -6.24 11.07 16.11
N TYR A 312 -6.85 10.97 17.28
CA TYR A 312 -6.17 11.08 18.57
C TYR A 312 -6.21 9.75 19.30
N SER A 313 -5.03 9.25 19.64
CA SER A 313 -4.83 7.93 20.25
C SER A 313 -4.36 7.98 21.70
N GLY A 314 -4.43 9.14 22.35
CA GLY A 314 -4.03 9.34 23.76
C GLY A 314 -5.22 9.31 24.72
N ASP A 315 -4.92 9.64 26.00
CA ASP A 315 -5.88 9.53 27.10
C ASP A 315 -6.56 10.87 27.46
N ASN A 316 -6.15 12.00 26.85
CA ASN A 316 -6.60 13.34 27.26
C ASN A 316 -7.05 14.20 26.04
N PRO A 317 -8.11 13.77 25.31
CA PRO A 317 -8.55 14.46 24.09
C PRO A 317 -8.95 15.90 24.32
N ASP A 318 -9.56 16.22 25.47
CA ASP A 318 -10.00 17.59 25.78
C ASP A 318 -8.85 18.59 25.88
N ARG A 319 -7.72 18.15 26.47
CA ARG A 319 -6.51 18.98 26.55
C ARG A 319 -5.81 19.09 25.19
N ASP A 320 -5.54 17.97 24.57
CA ASP A 320 -4.63 17.90 23.42
C ASP A 320 -5.29 18.35 22.11
N LEU A 321 -6.62 18.22 22.00
CA LEU A 321 -7.41 18.73 20.88
C LEU A 321 -8.01 20.12 21.13
N ALA A 322 -7.83 20.71 22.32
CA ALA A 322 -8.35 22.05 22.64
C ALA A 322 -7.95 23.15 21.62
N PRO A 323 -6.71 23.18 21.09
CA PRO A 323 -6.36 24.16 20.05
C PRO A 323 -7.19 24.01 18.77
N ILE A 324 -7.47 22.78 18.35
CA ILE A 324 -8.28 22.48 17.16
C ILE A 324 -9.74 22.88 17.40
N ARG A 325 -10.28 22.62 18.58
CA ARG A 325 -11.65 22.98 18.96
C ARG A 325 -11.91 24.50 19.01
N LYS A 326 -10.85 25.30 19.11
CA LYS A 326 -10.93 26.78 19.13
C LYS A 326 -10.95 27.44 17.75
N LEU A 327 -10.89 26.69 16.66
CA LEU A 327 -10.84 27.21 15.29
C LEU A 327 -12.17 27.82 14.79
N GLY A 328 -13.19 27.85 15.63
CA GLY A 328 -14.52 28.36 15.32
C GLY A 328 -15.50 27.24 14.98
N THR A 329 -16.67 27.59 14.48
CA THR A 329 -17.76 26.66 14.19
C THR A 329 -17.55 26.02 12.80
N PRO A 330 -17.33 24.70 12.70
CA PRO A 330 -17.29 24.01 11.42
C PRO A 330 -18.71 23.88 10.82
N ILE A 331 -18.79 23.63 9.50
CA ILE A 331 -20.03 23.27 8.80
C ILE A 331 -20.54 21.91 9.30
N ALA A 332 -19.62 20.99 9.54
CA ALA A 332 -19.88 19.67 10.11
C ALA A 332 -18.72 19.24 11.00
N ASP A 333 -19.03 18.55 12.08
CA ASP A 333 -18.06 17.96 13.02
C ASP A 333 -18.50 16.53 13.35
N SER A 334 -17.68 15.57 12.97
CA SER A 334 -17.89 14.14 13.23
C SER A 334 -16.91 13.57 14.27
N VAL A 335 -16.04 14.41 14.84
CA VAL A 335 -14.99 13.98 15.78
C VAL A 335 -15.61 13.46 17.08
N LYS A 336 -15.45 12.17 17.33
CA LYS A 336 -15.97 11.46 18.52
C LYS A 336 -15.10 10.25 18.85
N LEU A 337 -15.33 9.63 19.98
CA LEU A 337 -14.72 8.36 20.36
C LEU A 337 -15.28 7.23 19.48
N VAL A 338 -14.41 6.51 18.75
CA VAL A 338 -14.77 5.43 17.83
C VAL A 338 -13.75 4.29 17.90
N PRO A 339 -14.14 3.05 17.54
CA PRO A 339 -13.18 1.96 17.35
C PRO A 339 -12.17 2.31 16.24
N TYR A 340 -10.88 2.08 16.51
CA TYR A 340 -9.82 2.37 15.53
C TYR A 340 -10.00 1.61 14.22
N VAL A 341 -10.34 0.31 14.29
CA VAL A 341 -10.54 -0.53 13.09
C VAL A 341 -11.69 -0.01 12.22
N GLU A 342 -12.76 0.49 12.85
CA GLU A 342 -13.88 1.12 12.13
C GLU A 342 -13.41 2.42 11.46
N PHE A 343 -12.65 3.25 12.17
CA PHE A 343 -12.11 4.48 11.63
C PHE A 343 -11.12 4.25 10.48
N GLN A 344 -10.30 3.18 10.54
CA GLN A 344 -9.40 2.80 9.44
C GLN A 344 -10.17 2.48 8.15
N ARG A 345 -11.38 1.96 8.25
CA ARG A 345 -12.25 1.65 7.10
C ARG A 345 -12.95 2.89 6.52
N SER A 346 -12.87 4.03 7.18
CA SER A 346 -13.49 5.28 6.69
C SER A 346 -12.94 5.74 5.33
N GLY A 347 -11.71 5.33 4.96
CA GLY A 347 -11.09 5.60 3.67
C GLY A 347 -11.48 4.64 2.53
N ASP A 348 -12.28 3.61 2.79
CA ASP A 348 -12.57 2.53 1.84
C ASP A 348 -13.46 2.97 0.66
N TYR A 349 -14.10 4.14 0.74
CA TYR A 349 -14.84 4.74 -0.37
C TYR A 349 -13.97 4.96 -1.63
N THR A 350 -12.65 4.97 -1.49
CA THR A 350 -11.71 5.11 -2.62
C THR A 350 -11.71 3.91 -3.56
N ASP A 351 -12.30 2.77 -3.18
CA ASP A 351 -12.38 1.57 -4.02
C ASP A 351 -13.48 1.62 -5.11
N VAL A 352 -14.15 2.75 -5.30
CA VAL A 352 -15.24 2.89 -6.29
C VAL A 352 -14.77 2.64 -7.72
N ARG A 353 -13.49 2.88 -8.03
CA ARG A 353 -12.85 2.61 -9.35
C ARG A 353 -13.59 3.19 -10.56
N THR A 354 -14.22 4.34 -10.36
CA THR A 354 -14.97 5.03 -11.42
C THR A 354 -14.26 6.28 -11.94
N MET A 355 -13.18 6.68 -11.24
CA MET A 355 -12.43 7.91 -11.50
C MET A 355 -10.98 7.59 -11.84
N GLY A 356 -10.50 8.07 -12.99
CA GLY A 356 -9.08 8.19 -13.25
C GLY A 356 -8.45 9.23 -12.32
N SER A 357 -7.19 9.05 -11.95
CA SER A 357 -6.49 9.99 -11.06
C SER A 357 -5.03 10.21 -11.44
N TYR A 358 -4.54 11.40 -11.11
CA TYR A 358 -3.13 11.76 -11.20
C TYR A 358 -2.74 12.61 -9.99
N MET A 359 -1.60 12.33 -9.39
CA MET A 359 -1.15 12.95 -8.15
C MET A 359 0.33 13.31 -8.22
N LYS A 360 0.73 14.34 -7.51
CA LYS A 360 2.10 14.69 -7.18
C LYS A 360 2.24 14.82 -5.67
N SER A 361 3.43 14.52 -5.16
CA SER A 361 3.71 14.60 -3.73
C SER A 361 5.11 15.14 -3.43
N GLY A 362 5.29 15.66 -2.21
CA GLY A 362 6.57 16.12 -1.71
C GLY A 362 6.60 16.24 -0.20
N PHE A 363 7.75 15.95 0.39
CA PHE A 363 7.95 16.13 1.83
C PHE A 363 8.27 17.58 2.18
N THR A 364 7.79 18.03 3.36
CA THR A 364 8.15 19.33 3.92
C THR A 364 8.66 19.20 5.35
N THR A 365 9.62 20.04 5.72
CA THR A 365 10.10 20.17 7.11
C THR A 365 9.34 21.26 7.88
N GLY A 366 8.45 21.98 7.18
CA GLY A 366 7.59 23.01 7.70
C GLY A 366 6.79 23.62 6.54
N ILE A 367 5.70 24.32 6.85
CA ILE A 367 4.82 24.95 5.87
C ILE A 367 5.01 26.47 5.97
N SER A 368 5.77 27.05 5.02
CA SER A 368 6.02 28.48 4.94
C SER A 368 4.84 29.24 4.33
N GLU A 369 4.77 30.57 4.55
CA GLU A 369 3.77 31.43 3.89
C GLU A 369 3.83 31.33 2.34
N LYS A 370 5.01 31.11 1.78
CA LYS A 370 5.18 30.89 0.33
C LYS A 370 4.52 29.58 -0.11
N LEU A 371 4.65 28.51 0.70
CA LEU A 371 3.99 27.24 0.41
C LEU A 371 2.47 27.36 0.58
N ILE A 372 2.02 28.06 1.64
CA ILE A 372 0.59 28.37 1.85
C ILE A 372 0.01 29.10 0.63
N ALA A 373 0.71 30.10 0.13
CA ALA A 373 0.31 30.82 -1.08
C ALA A 373 0.25 29.88 -2.30
N GLY A 374 1.26 29.03 -2.51
CA GLY A 374 1.27 28.05 -3.61
C GLY A 374 0.09 27.09 -3.56
N VAL A 375 -0.25 26.57 -2.36
CA VAL A 375 -1.39 25.69 -2.14
C VAL A 375 -2.72 26.40 -2.42
N ILE A 376 -2.90 27.63 -1.91
CA ILE A 376 -4.19 28.32 -1.97
C ILE A 376 -4.42 28.98 -3.35
N ASP A 377 -3.41 29.72 -3.85
CA ASP A 377 -3.60 30.59 -5.02
C ASP A 377 -3.64 29.79 -6.34
N GLY A 378 -3.01 28.60 -6.36
CA GLY A 378 -3.04 27.70 -7.52
C GLY A 378 -4.22 26.72 -7.55
N PHE A 379 -4.96 26.61 -6.44
CA PHE A 379 -6.10 25.71 -6.34
C PHE A 379 -7.27 26.24 -7.18
N ALA A 380 -7.71 25.45 -8.15
CA ALA A 380 -8.83 25.80 -9.00
C ALA A 380 -9.81 24.64 -9.13
N GLY A 381 -11.07 24.95 -8.90
CA GLY A 381 -12.18 24.05 -9.21
C GLY A 381 -12.44 23.96 -10.71
N ASP A 382 -13.02 22.84 -11.13
CA ASP A 382 -13.41 22.57 -12.50
C ASP A 382 -14.61 21.62 -12.50
N PRO A 383 -15.65 21.86 -13.34
CA PRO A 383 -16.83 21.00 -13.38
C PRO A 383 -16.53 19.56 -13.81
N ALA A 384 -15.44 19.34 -14.55
CA ALA A 384 -15.07 18.04 -15.13
C ALA A 384 -14.11 17.22 -14.26
N ARG A 385 -13.60 17.77 -13.13
CA ARG A 385 -12.67 17.06 -12.26
C ARG A 385 -12.89 17.35 -10.78
N SER A 386 -12.49 16.40 -9.93
CA SER A 386 -12.18 16.69 -8.53
C SER A 386 -10.76 17.22 -8.42
N THR A 387 -10.54 18.19 -7.54
CA THR A 387 -9.20 18.66 -7.14
C THR A 387 -9.07 18.52 -5.63
N ALA A 388 -7.95 17.97 -5.16
CA ALA A 388 -7.66 17.87 -3.75
C ALA A 388 -6.18 18.19 -3.47
N VAL A 389 -5.94 18.87 -2.33
CA VAL A 389 -4.63 18.97 -1.70
C VAL A 389 -4.78 18.42 -0.29
N PHE A 390 -3.90 17.54 0.09
CA PHE A 390 -3.94 16.92 1.42
C PHE A 390 -2.54 16.66 1.96
N THR A 391 -2.48 16.53 3.26
CA THR A 391 -1.22 16.27 3.96
C THR A 391 -1.31 14.93 4.68
N GLN A 392 -0.17 14.34 4.98
CA GLN A 392 -0.03 13.32 6.02
C GLN A 392 0.90 13.87 7.09
N HIS A 393 0.41 13.92 8.32
CA HIS A 393 1.16 14.45 9.46
C HIS A 393 2.28 13.46 9.85
N ALA A 394 3.52 13.85 9.63
CA ALA A 394 4.73 13.12 9.99
C ALA A 394 5.30 13.60 11.34
N GLY A 395 6.61 13.56 11.54
CA GLY A 395 7.23 13.92 12.82
C GLY A 395 7.07 12.83 13.89
N GLY A 396 7.13 13.18 15.15
CA GLY A 396 6.98 12.24 16.27
C GLY A 396 7.97 11.08 16.23
N ALA A 397 7.50 9.85 16.41
CA ALA A 397 8.32 8.64 16.39
C ALA A 397 9.04 8.42 15.04
N ILE A 398 8.49 8.92 13.94
CA ILE A 398 9.11 8.83 12.61
C ILE A 398 10.46 9.57 12.60
N SER A 399 10.47 10.79 13.16
CA SER A 399 11.67 11.65 13.19
C SER A 399 12.72 11.23 14.21
N ARG A 400 12.37 10.35 15.14
CA ARG A 400 13.32 9.81 16.14
C ARG A 400 14.14 8.64 15.61
N GLN A 401 13.78 8.09 14.45
CA GLN A 401 14.59 7.05 13.79
C GLN A 401 15.78 7.68 13.06
N PRO A 402 16.98 7.09 13.14
CA PRO A 402 18.12 7.51 12.31
C PRO A 402 17.80 7.43 10.81
N VAL A 403 18.38 8.33 10.03
CA VAL A 403 18.16 8.39 8.56
C VAL A 403 18.61 7.10 7.87
N ASP A 404 19.67 6.47 8.39
CA ASP A 404 20.28 5.24 7.89
C ASP A 404 19.74 3.95 8.54
N ALA A 405 18.75 4.03 9.43
CA ALA A 405 18.15 2.87 10.07
C ALA A 405 17.47 1.91 9.08
N CYS A 406 17.04 2.44 7.94
CA CYS A 406 16.49 1.69 6.81
C CYS A 406 16.64 2.53 5.52
N ALA A 407 16.21 2.01 4.39
CA ALA A 407 16.34 2.71 3.11
C ALA A 407 15.45 3.96 2.97
N PHE A 408 14.45 4.15 3.82
CA PHE A 408 13.58 5.34 3.84
C PHE A 408 14.33 6.55 4.42
N PRO A 409 14.67 7.60 3.64
CA PRO A 409 15.57 8.67 4.08
C PRO A 409 14.89 9.91 4.68
N HIS A 410 13.54 10.03 4.55
CA HIS A 410 12.83 11.29 4.84
C HIS A 410 12.39 11.41 6.30
N ARG A 411 13.33 11.18 7.25
CA ARG A 411 13.03 11.16 8.69
C ARG A 411 12.73 12.53 9.29
N HIS A 412 13.27 13.59 8.69
CA HIS A 412 13.04 14.97 9.16
C HIS A 412 11.77 15.62 8.61
N ALA A 413 11.03 14.91 7.77
CA ALA A 413 9.75 15.40 7.26
C ALA A 413 8.75 15.61 8.39
N GLN A 414 8.09 16.78 8.38
CA GLN A 414 6.95 17.09 9.26
C GLN A 414 5.63 16.75 8.57
N HIS A 415 5.60 16.83 7.23
CA HIS A 415 4.41 16.52 6.44
C HIS A 415 4.81 15.86 5.11
N SER A 416 3.99 14.94 4.62
CA SER A 416 3.91 14.59 3.21
C SER A 416 2.76 15.40 2.62
N LEU A 417 3.06 16.28 1.67
CA LEU A 417 2.09 17.11 0.95
C LEU A 417 1.75 16.42 -0.38
N MET A 418 0.47 16.29 -0.67
CA MET A 418 -0.04 15.67 -1.89
C MET A 418 -1.04 16.59 -2.57
N ALA A 419 -0.97 16.65 -3.91
CA ALA A 419 -1.95 17.33 -4.74
C ALA A 419 -2.44 16.36 -5.82
N ALA A 420 -3.76 16.19 -5.93
CA ALA A 420 -4.37 15.21 -6.80
C ALA A 420 -5.52 15.79 -7.62
N VAL A 421 -5.70 15.27 -8.83
CA VAL A 421 -6.90 15.45 -9.64
C VAL A 421 -7.49 14.09 -9.98
N SER A 422 -8.82 14.05 -10.05
CA SER A 422 -9.54 12.88 -10.52
C SER A 422 -10.62 13.28 -11.53
N TRP A 423 -10.83 12.47 -12.53
CA TRP A 423 -11.80 12.70 -13.63
C TRP A 423 -12.57 11.42 -13.94
N LYS A 424 -13.72 11.56 -14.55
CA LYS A 424 -14.55 10.41 -14.94
C LYS A 424 -13.82 9.58 -15.97
N ILE A 425 -13.85 8.25 -15.83
CA ILE A 425 -13.29 7.34 -16.83
C ILE A 425 -14.02 7.55 -18.18
N GLY A 426 -13.22 7.63 -19.23
CA GLY A 426 -13.68 7.94 -20.59
C GLY A 426 -13.46 9.41 -21.01
N ASP A 427 -13.25 10.31 -20.03
CA ASP A 427 -12.87 11.69 -20.33
C ASP A 427 -11.37 11.78 -20.69
N ASP A 428 -10.98 12.82 -21.43
CA ASP A 428 -9.58 13.08 -21.75
C ASP A 428 -8.79 13.44 -20.49
N ALA A 429 -7.79 12.62 -20.17
CA ALA A 429 -6.92 12.82 -19.00
C ALA A 429 -5.94 14.01 -19.16
N ALA A 430 -5.57 14.36 -20.38
CA ALA A 430 -4.48 15.30 -20.67
C ALA A 430 -4.66 16.69 -20.04
N PRO A 431 -5.81 17.36 -20.14
CA PRO A 431 -6.00 18.67 -19.52
C PRO A 431 -5.95 18.62 -17.99
N HIS A 432 -6.43 17.55 -17.36
CA HIS A 432 -6.42 17.38 -15.91
C HIS A 432 -5.00 17.17 -15.39
N MET A 433 -4.22 16.32 -16.07
CA MET A 433 -2.81 16.10 -15.73
C MET A 433 -1.96 17.35 -15.99
N ALA A 434 -2.21 18.09 -17.07
CA ALA A 434 -1.51 19.34 -17.38
C ALA A 434 -1.77 20.41 -16.30
N TYR A 435 -3.02 20.56 -15.85
CA TYR A 435 -3.35 21.43 -14.72
C TYR A 435 -2.57 21.05 -13.47
N MET A 436 -2.57 19.77 -13.10
CA MET A 436 -1.91 19.30 -11.87
C MET A 436 -0.39 19.50 -11.95
N ARG A 437 0.26 19.24 -13.09
CA ARG A 437 1.69 19.50 -13.26
C ARG A 437 2.02 20.99 -13.11
N LYS A 438 1.21 21.87 -13.72
CA LYS A 438 1.38 23.33 -13.58
C LYS A 438 1.17 23.79 -12.14
N TYR A 439 0.15 23.27 -11.47
CA TYR A 439 -0.15 23.59 -10.07
C TYR A 439 0.98 23.12 -9.15
N TRP A 440 1.42 21.85 -9.32
CA TRP A 440 2.51 21.29 -8.51
C TRP A 440 3.83 22.04 -8.68
N ALA A 441 4.15 22.50 -9.88
CA ALA A 441 5.38 23.26 -10.16
C ALA A 441 5.54 24.53 -9.30
N THR A 442 4.46 25.07 -8.73
CA THR A 442 4.52 26.20 -7.79
C THR A 442 4.95 25.79 -6.39
N MET A 443 4.72 24.53 -6.01
CA MET A 443 4.97 23.96 -4.68
C MET A 443 6.24 23.12 -4.62
N GLU A 444 6.57 22.42 -5.71
CA GLU A 444 7.71 21.48 -5.80
C GLU A 444 9.02 22.06 -5.29
N PRO A 445 9.44 23.31 -5.64
CA PRO A 445 10.69 23.90 -5.14
C PRO A 445 10.72 24.15 -3.62
N LEU A 446 9.56 24.04 -2.97
CA LEU A 446 9.38 24.22 -1.52
C LEU A 446 9.28 22.88 -0.78
N THR A 447 9.43 21.77 -1.50
CA THR A 447 9.43 20.41 -0.96
C THR A 447 10.83 19.79 -1.07
N SER A 448 11.02 18.65 -0.41
CA SER A 448 12.32 17.97 -0.37
C SER A 448 12.18 16.47 -0.58
N GLY A 449 12.08 16.06 -1.85
CA GLY A 449 11.80 14.66 -2.21
C GLY A 449 10.31 14.32 -2.10
N PHE A 450 9.97 13.05 -2.25
CA PHE A 450 8.60 12.56 -2.31
C PHE A 450 8.49 11.15 -1.72
N TYR A 451 7.26 10.73 -1.44
CA TYR A 451 6.97 9.38 -0.97
C TYR A 451 6.97 8.40 -2.16
N VAL A 452 7.85 7.37 -2.11
CA VAL A 452 8.04 6.44 -3.23
C VAL A 452 6.80 5.65 -3.62
N ASN A 453 5.83 5.47 -2.72
CA ASN A 453 4.55 4.83 -3.04
C ASN A 453 3.60 5.72 -3.84
N GLU A 454 3.93 7.01 -4.00
CA GLU A 454 3.17 8.03 -4.72
C GLU A 454 3.85 8.47 -6.02
N VAL A 455 4.92 7.77 -6.43
CA VAL A 455 5.62 7.97 -7.70
C VAL A 455 4.67 7.84 -8.89
N ASN A 456 4.77 8.75 -9.83
CA ASN A 456 4.04 8.73 -11.10
C ASN A 456 4.99 8.72 -12.31
N ASP A 457 5.46 9.90 -12.72
CA ASP A 457 6.23 10.13 -13.96
C ASP A 457 7.56 10.82 -13.70
N GLU A 458 8.14 10.64 -12.51
CA GLU A 458 9.42 11.20 -12.13
C GLU A 458 10.56 10.62 -12.98
N SER A 459 11.49 11.51 -13.35
CA SER A 459 12.69 11.10 -14.09
C SER A 459 13.60 10.23 -13.20
N ARG A 460 14.43 9.40 -13.86
CA ARG A 460 15.41 8.57 -13.14
C ARG A 460 16.33 9.39 -12.23
N ALA A 461 16.78 10.55 -12.67
CA ALA A 461 17.63 11.41 -11.84
C ALA A 461 16.91 11.86 -10.57
N VAL A 462 15.63 12.21 -10.68
CA VAL A 462 14.78 12.60 -9.55
C VAL A 462 14.55 11.41 -8.61
N LEU A 463 14.27 10.22 -9.14
CA LEU A 463 14.13 8.99 -8.35
C LEU A 463 15.40 8.67 -7.56
N ASN A 464 16.58 8.75 -8.19
CA ASN A 464 17.85 8.48 -7.52
C ASN A 464 18.14 9.51 -6.41
N ALA A 465 17.92 10.80 -6.71
CA ALA A 465 18.12 11.88 -5.74
C ALA A 465 17.17 11.79 -4.54
N ASN A 466 16.00 11.17 -4.72
CA ASN A 466 15.02 10.99 -3.66
C ASN A 466 15.52 10.09 -2.52
N TYR A 467 16.41 9.14 -2.82
CA TYR A 467 17.02 8.27 -1.79
C TYR A 467 18.20 8.90 -1.04
N ARG A 468 18.64 10.11 -1.45
CA ARG A 468 19.67 10.91 -0.79
C ARG A 468 20.94 10.10 -0.49
N GLU A 469 21.50 10.24 0.72
CA GLU A 469 22.69 9.52 1.20
C GLU A 469 22.51 8.00 1.26
N ASN A 470 21.28 7.49 1.25
CA ASN A 470 20.99 6.06 1.24
C ASN A 470 21.14 5.41 -0.16
N TYR A 471 21.19 6.22 -1.24
CA TYR A 471 21.23 5.71 -2.61
C TYR A 471 22.40 4.77 -2.91
N PRO A 472 23.67 5.07 -2.52
CA PRO A 472 24.79 4.17 -2.79
C PRO A 472 24.62 2.77 -2.17
N ARG A 473 24.08 2.69 -0.94
CA ARG A 473 23.82 1.41 -0.28
C ARG A 473 22.69 0.65 -0.96
N LEU A 474 21.65 1.34 -1.46
CA LEU A 474 20.59 0.73 -2.26
C LEU A 474 21.12 0.12 -3.56
N VAL A 475 22.03 0.82 -4.26
CA VAL A 475 22.69 0.30 -5.47
C VAL A 475 23.48 -0.97 -5.16
N ALA A 476 24.25 -0.99 -4.07
CA ALA A 476 25.01 -2.17 -3.65
C ALA A 476 24.08 -3.36 -3.34
N ALA A 477 23.01 -3.14 -2.58
CA ALA A 477 22.01 -4.16 -2.30
C ALA A 477 21.30 -4.65 -3.58
N LYS A 478 20.95 -3.73 -4.49
CA LYS A 478 20.34 -4.09 -5.79
C LYS A 478 21.26 -4.98 -6.61
N LYS A 479 22.55 -4.64 -6.69
CA LYS A 479 23.57 -5.45 -7.38
C LYS A 479 23.67 -6.87 -6.82
N GLN A 480 23.53 -7.00 -5.50
CA GLN A 480 23.63 -8.30 -4.81
C GLN A 480 22.39 -9.17 -5.03
N TYR A 481 21.17 -8.61 -4.92
CA TYR A 481 19.92 -9.37 -4.87
C TYR A 481 19.14 -9.39 -6.18
N ASP A 482 19.37 -8.41 -7.07
CA ASP A 482 18.78 -8.34 -8.40
C ASP A 482 19.75 -7.74 -9.44
N PRO A 483 20.87 -8.42 -9.74
CA PRO A 483 21.89 -7.93 -10.67
C PRO A 483 21.37 -7.76 -12.10
N THR A 484 20.32 -8.46 -12.48
CA THR A 484 19.70 -8.37 -13.81
C THR A 484 18.63 -7.30 -13.92
N ASN A 485 18.34 -6.61 -12.83
CA ASN A 485 17.25 -5.64 -12.74
C ASN A 485 15.90 -6.25 -13.20
N LEU A 486 15.58 -7.47 -12.75
CA LEU A 486 14.30 -8.12 -13.02
C LEU A 486 13.14 -7.32 -12.40
N PHE A 487 13.30 -6.89 -11.15
CA PHE A 487 12.32 -6.10 -10.39
C PHE A 487 12.50 -4.60 -10.66
N ARG A 488 11.98 -4.13 -11.79
CA ARG A 488 12.16 -2.75 -12.29
C ARG A 488 10.90 -1.89 -12.29
N LEU A 489 9.71 -2.50 -12.12
CA LEU A 489 8.44 -1.75 -12.06
C LEU A 489 8.16 -1.27 -10.63
N ASN A 490 8.94 -0.26 -10.21
CA ASN A 490 8.92 0.41 -8.92
C ASN A 490 9.69 1.74 -9.03
N ALA A 491 9.99 2.42 -7.91
CA ALA A 491 10.99 3.49 -7.86
C ALA A 491 12.39 2.88 -8.08
N ASN A 492 12.68 2.52 -9.32
CA ASN A 492 13.73 1.58 -9.71
C ASN A 492 15.14 2.10 -9.45
N VAL A 493 15.89 1.39 -8.62
CA VAL A 493 17.33 1.53 -8.42
C VAL A 493 18.04 0.61 -9.42
N LEU A 494 18.99 1.13 -10.19
CA LEU A 494 19.79 0.29 -11.10
C LEU A 494 20.93 -0.41 -10.36
N PRO A 495 21.21 -1.69 -10.67
CA PRO A 495 22.45 -2.34 -10.25
C PRO A 495 23.63 -1.72 -11.01
N ALA A 496 24.58 -1.10 -10.31
CA ALA A 496 25.78 -0.50 -10.92
C ALA A 496 26.90 -1.54 -11.10
#